data_64afc8ac0233fe5fb964796672d6f65b
#
_entry.id   64afc8ac0233fe5fb964796672d6f65b
#
_cell.length_a   1.000
_cell.length_b   1.000
_cell.length_c   1.000
_cell.angle_alpha   90.00
_cell.angle_beta   90.00
_cell.angle_gamma   90.00
#
_symmetry.space_group_name_H-M   'P 1'
#
loop_
_entity.id
_entity.type
_entity.pdbx_description
1 polymer ?
#
loop_
_entity_poly.entity_id
_entity_poly.type
_entity_poly.pdbx_seq_one_letter_code
_entity_poly.pdbx_strand_id
1 'polypeptide(L)'
;MVKFFSICLVVLLLCSCHSRRKEIARIVEEWKNKEVIFPDPLLVKVQGRDTILPDFQERKYKILNYIDTSGCTERRMKLAEWQLLKQEIDSLGYDVDILFVAWVHNYDELEILQRANRCQLPFLYDPQGDMQKINQFPAEPAFQTFLLDSLNRVLLIGSPVENDKIWTLYQRSLSSSPL
;
A
#
# COMPACT_ATOMS: atom_id res chain seq x y z
N MET A 1 3.73 -41.63 24.60
CA MET A 1 4.19 -40.25 24.66
C MET A 1 4.21 -39.57 23.31
N VAL A 2 4.71 -40.15 22.22
CA VAL A 2 4.77 -39.53 20.89
C VAL A 2 3.41 -39.11 20.32
N LYS A 3 2.37 -39.87 20.46
CA LYS A 3 0.99 -39.55 19.97
C LYS A 3 0.36 -38.36 20.69
N PHE A 4 0.63 -38.18 21.96
CA PHE A 4 0.12 -37.03 22.74
C PHE A 4 0.81 -35.72 22.35
N PHE A 5 2.12 -35.78 22.07
CA PHE A 5 2.91 -34.63 21.60
C PHE A 5 2.48 -34.17 20.21
N SER A 6 2.14 -35.13 19.33
CA SER A 6 1.65 -34.83 17.97
C SER A 6 0.27 -34.14 17.98
N ILE A 7 -0.63 -34.54 18.89
CA ILE A 7 -1.96 -33.93 19.02
C ILE A 7 -1.86 -32.50 19.58
N CYS A 8 -1.01 -32.25 20.58
CA CYS A 8 -0.77 -30.92 21.12
C CYS A 8 -0.20 -29.96 20.05
N LEU A 9 0.72 -30.46 19.22
CA LEU A 9 1.32 -29.65 18.14
C LEU A 9 0.28 -29.23 17.10
N VAL A 10 -0.62 -30.15 16.70
CA VAL A 10 -1.72 -29.87 15.74
C VAL A 10 -2.70 -28.86 16.33
N VAL A 11 -3.07 -28.96 17.60
CA VAL A 11 -3.97 -28.00 18.27
C VAL A 11 -3.34 -26.61 18.35
N LEU A 12 -2.04 -26.50 18.65
CA LEU A 12 -1.31 -25.23 18.66
C LEU A 12 -1.27 -24.55 17.28
N LEU A 13 -1.10 -25.34 16.22
CA LEU A 13 -1.11 -24.82 14.84
C LEU A 13 -2.50 -24.32 14.42
N LEU A 14 -3.56 -25.00 14.82
CA LEU A 14 -4.94 -24.58 14.54
C LEU A 14 -5.33 -23.31 15.32
N CYS A 15 -4.91 -23.16 16.57
CA CYS A 15 -5.12 -21.96 17.37
C CYS A 15 -4.40 -20.74 16.79
N SER A 16 -3.18 -20.90 16.30
CA SER A 16 -2.41 -19.83 15.68
C SER A 16 -3.05 -19.29 14.40
N CYS A 17 -3.56 -20.18 13.55
CA CYS A 17 -4.23 -19.79 12.30
C CYS A 17 -5.55 -19.02 12.55
N HIS A 18 -6.27 -19.38 13.60
CA HIS A 18 -7.53 -18.72 13.97
C HIS A 18 -7.27 -17.30 14.54
N SER A 19 -6.22 -17.13 15.33
CA SER A 19 -5.81 -15.84 15.89
C SER A 19 -5.45 -14.85 14.77
N ARG A 20 -4.64 -15.29 13.79
CA ARG A 20 -4.21 -14.42 12.66
C ARG A 20 -5.40 -13.98 11.79
N ARG A 21 -6.38 -14.85 11.54
CA ARG A 21 -7.57 -14.46 10.77
C ARG A 21 -8.39 -13.38 11.49
N LYS A 22 -8.52 -13.47 12.81
CA LYS A 22 -9.22 -12.46 13.62
C LYS A 22 -8.47 -11.12 13.58
N GLU A 23 -7.15 -11.15 13.66
CA GLU A 23 -6.32 -9.95 13.59
C GLU A 23 -6.45 -9.25 12.23
N ILE A 24 -6.36 -9.99 11.12
CA ILE A 24 -6.58 -9.48 9.76
C ILE A 24 -7.97 -8.84 9.65
N ALA A 25 -9.02 -9.55 10.10
CA ALA A 25 -10.38 -9.04 10.05
C ALA A 25 -10.55 -7.74 10.86
N ARG A 26 -9.90 -7.66 12.03
CA ARG A 26 -9.90 -6.45 12.86
C ARG A 26 -9.24 -5.27 12.15
N ILE A 27 -8.06 -5.47 11.54
CA ILE A 27 -7.35 -4.42 10.81
C ILE A 27 -8.20 -3.93 9.62
N VAL A 28 -8.74 -4.86 8.84
CA VAL A 28 -9.60 -4.51 7.70
C VAL A 28 -10.82 -3.72 8.13
N GLU A 29 -11.50 -4.11 9.21
CA GLU A 29 -12.69 -3.40 9.72
C GLU A 29 -12.34 -2.04 10.30
N GLU A 30 -11.20 -1.92 11.01
CA GLU A 30 -10.71 -0.67 11.57
C GLU A 30 -10.39 0.38 10.47
N TRP A 31 -9.88 -0.09 9.33
CA TRP A 31 -9.46 0.77 8.24
C TRP A 31 -10.54 1.03 7.20
N LYS A 32 -11.57 0.22 7.13
CA LYS A 32 -12.67 0.40 6.18
C LYS A 32 -13.35 1.75 6.36
N ASN A 33 -13.46 2.50 5.27
CA ASN A 33 -14.01 3.86 5.23
C ASN A 33 -13.25 4.90 6.08
N LYS A 34 -12.10 4.56 6.67
CA LYS A 34 -11.25 5.53 7.35
C LYS A 34 -10.66 6.48 6.32
N GLU A 35 -10.70 7.76 6.59
CA GLU A 35 -10.09 8.79 5.75
C GLU A 35 -8.58 8.82 5.98
N VAL A 36 -7.81 8.86 4.89
CA VAL A 36 -6.37 9.12 4.92
C VAL A 36 -6.14 10.61 4.74
N ILE A 37 -5.50 11.22 5.72
CA ILE A 37 -5.20 12.66 5.74
C ILE A 37 -3.81 12.88 5.14
N PHE A 38 -3.75 13.70 4.09
CA PHE A 38 -2.49 14.09 3.46
C PHE A 38 -2.02 15.44 3.98
N PRO A 39 -0.70 15.68 4.10
CA PRO A 39 -0.17 16.99 4.41
C PRO A 39 -0.39 17.96 3.26
N ASP A 40 -0.44 19.24 3.56
CA ASP A 40 -0.47 20.32 2.59
C ASP A 40 0.68 21.31 2.89
N PRO A 41 1.62 21.56 1.96
CA PRO A 41 1.68 21.01 0.60
C PRO A 41 2.23 19.57 0.53
N LEU A 42 1.88 18.87 -0.55
CA LEU A 42 2.46 17.58 -0.87
C LEU A 42 3.84 17.75 -1.53
N LEU A 43 4.90 17.31 -0.86
CA LEU A 43 6.26 17.30 -1.43
C LEU A 43 6.49 16.00 -2.20
N VAL A 44 6.14 16.01 -3.48
CA VAL A 44 6.17 14.82 -4.32
C VAL A 44 7.35 14.86 -5.28
N LYS A 45 8.03 13.73 -5.43
CA LYS A 45 9.16 13.57 -6.34
C LYS A 45 9.05 12.30 -7.18
N VAL A 46 9.64 12.36 -8.38
CA VAL A 46 9.90 11.20 -9.23
C VAL A 46 11.40 11.13 -9.47
N GLN A 47 12.04 10.06 -9.00
CA GLN A 47 13.48 9.87 -9.10
C GLN A 47 14.32 11.06 -8.59
N GLY A 48 13.88 11.69 -7.50
CA GLY A 48 14.52 12.85 -6.87
C GLY A 48 14.15 14.20 -7.47
N ARG A 49 13.37 14.24 -8.54
CA ARG A 49 12.94 15.50 -9.18
C ARG A 49 11.57 15.90 -8.64
N ASP A 50 11.47 17.16 -8.22
CA ASP A 50 10.20 17.72 -7.77
C ASP A 50 9.14 17.56 -8.86
N THR A 51 7.99 17.13 -8.47
CA THR A 51 6.87 16.84 -9.38
C THR A 51 5.58 17.40 -8.76
N ILE A 52 4.70 17.86 -9.63
CA ILE A 52 3.35 18.23 -9.26
C ILE A 52 2.45 17.06 -9.67
N LEU A 53 1.54 16.67 -8.80
CA LEU A 53 0.46 15.75 -9.11
C LEU A 53 -0.81 16.58 -9.31
N PRO A 54 -1.04 17.11 -10.53
CA PRO A 54 -2.27 17.85 -10.80
C PRO A 54 -3.44 16.89 -10.59
N ASP A 55 -4.49 17.40 -9.96
CA ASP A 55 -5.74 16.68 -9.77
C ASP A 55 -5.66 15.40 -8.92
N PHE A 56 -4.53 15.13 -8.23
CA PHE A 56 -4.42 13.92 -7.38
C PHE A 56 -5.55 13.85 -6.35
N GLN A 57 -5.92 14.97 -5.74
CA GLN A 57 -7.00 15.03 -4.76
C GLN A 57 -8.37 14.74 -5.41
N GLU A 58 -8.52 15.04 -6.70
CA GLU A 58 -9.78 14.90 -7.45
C GLU A 58 -9.91 13.54 -8.14
N ARG A 59 -8.84 12.74 -8.19
CA ARG A 59 -8.88 11.40 -8.80
C ARG A 59 -9.98 10.55 -8.17
N LYS A 60 -10.70 9.83 -9.02
CA LYS A 60 -11.78 8.95 -8.58
C LYS A 60 -11.27 7.88 -7.61
N TYR A 61 -10.12 7.32 -7.93
CA TYR A 61 -9.45 6.34 -7.08
C TYR A 61 -7.97 6.65 -6.94
N LYS A 62 -7.40 6.27 -5.80
CA LYS A 62 -5.98 6.41 -5.49
C LYS A 62 -5.47 5.12 -4.87
N ILE A 63 -4.29 4.67 -5.28
CA ILE A 63 -3.57 3.61 -4.58
C ILE A 63 -2.45 4.26 -3.80
N LEU A 64 -2.53 4.16 -2.48
CA LEU A 64 -1.50 4.62 -1.56
C LEU A 64 -0.68 3.43 -1.09
N ASN A 65 0.65 3.50 -1.23
CA ASN A 65 1.58 2.55 -0.64
C ASN A 65 2.50 3.27 0.35
N TYR A 66 2.33 2.96 1.65
CA TYR A 66 3.15 3.54 2.71
C TYR A 66 4.40 2.67 2.94
N ILE A 67 5.56 3.32 2.97
CA ILE A 67 6.86 2.69 3.20
C ILE A 67 7.49 3.36 4.41
N ASP A 68 7.69 2.59 5.47
CA ASP A 68 8.41 3.02 6.66
C ASP A 68 9.91 2.68 6.58
N THR A 69 10.65 3.10 7.61
CA THR A 69 12.10 2.87 7.71
C THR A 69 12.51 1.39 7.65
N SER A 70 11.60 0.46 7.92
CA SER A 70 11.84 -0.99 7.86
C SER A 70 11.61 -1.55 6.46
N GLY A 71 10.90 -0.82 5.61
CA GLY A 71 10.44 -1.25 4.29
C GLY A 71 11.34 -0.86 3.12
N CYS A 72 12.31 0.04 3.34
CA CYS A 72 13.17 0.58 2.28
C CYS A 72 14.23 -0.43 1.81
N THR A 73 13.80 -1.48 1.14
CA THR A 73 14.68 -2.40 0.42
C THR A 73 14.08 -2.70 -0.95
N GLU A 74 14.92 -2.84 -1.97
CA GLU A 74 14.50 -3.18 -3.33
C GLU A 74 13.50 -4.36 -3.35
N ARG A 75 13.81 -5.41 -2.59
CA ARG A 75 12.98 -6.62 -2.50
C ARG A 75 11.59 -6.36 -1.90
N ARG A 76 11.46 -5.42 -0.95
CA ARG A 76 10.18 -5.08 -0.32
C ARG A 76 9.36 -4.11 -1.14
N MET A 77 10.05 -3.17 -1.79
CA MET A 77 9.38 -2.10 -2.54
C MET A 77 8.75 -2.59 -3.85
N LYS A 78 9.31 -3.64 -4.49
CA LYS A 78 8.79 -4.23 -5.73
C LYS A 78 8.45 -3.18 -6.82
N LEU A 79 9.37 -2.21 -7.00
CA LEU A 79 9.11 -1.05 -7.85
C LEU A 79 8.84 -1.41 -9.32
N ALA A 80 9.49 -2.46 -9.82
CA ALA A 80 9.28 -2.95 -11.18
C ALA A 80 7.86 -3.50 -11.35
N GLU A 81 7.39 -4.29 -10.38
CA GLU A 81 6.05 -4.86 -10.38
C GLU A 81 4.97 -3.77 -10.27
N TRP A 82 5.21 -2.75 -9.45
CA TRP A 82 4.32 -1.58 -9.37
C TRP A 82 4.27 -0.80 -10.68
N GLN A 83 5.40 -0.64 -11.37
CA GLN A 83 5.42 0.01 -12.67
C GLN A 83 4.64 -0.78 -13.73
N LEU A 84 4.73 -2.12 -13.72
CA LEU A 84 3.93 -2.99 -14.57
C LEU A 84 2.44 -2.89 -14.25
N LEU A 85 2.08 -2.90 -12.97
CA LEU A 85 0.69 -2.70 -12.55
C LEU A 85 0.12 -1.37 -13.02
N LYS A 86 0.90 -0.28 -12.95
CA LYS A 86 0.46 1.03 -13.47
C LYS A 86 0.17 0.97 -14.97
N GLN A 87 1.03 0.30 -15.75
CA GLN A 87 0.79 0.10 -17.18
C GLN A 87 -0.48 -0.71 -17.46
N GLU A 88 -0.74 -1.75 -16.65
CA GLU A 88 -1.98 -2.53 -16.74
C GLU A 88 -3.21 -1.67 -16.42
N ILE A 89 -3.18 -0.90 -15.32
CA ILE A 89 -4.23 0.04 -14.92
C ILE A 89 -4.55 1.01 -16.07
N ASP A 90 -3.53 1.60 -16.67
CA ASP A 90 -3.67 2.55 -17.78
C ASP A 90 -4.26 1.88 -19.04
N SER A 91 -3.83 0.66 -19.34
CA SER A 91 -4.33 -0.10 -20.48
C SER A 91 -5.81 -0.49 -20.33
N LEU A 92 -6.26 -0.69 -19.09
CA LEU A 92 -7.65 -0.99 -18.75
C LEU A 92 -8.53 0.27 -18.67
N GLY A 93 -7.93 1.46 -18.77
CA GLY A 93 -8.64 2.74 -18.73
C GLY A 93 -9.19 3.10 -17.34
N TYR A 94 -8.62 2.58 -16.27
CA TYR A 94 -9.03 2.94 -14.92
C TYR A 94 -8.50 4.32 -14.51
N ASP A 95 -9.38 5.16 -13.96
CA ASP A 95 -9.01 6.47 -13.39
C ASP A 95 -8.41 6.30 -11.99
N VAL A 96 -7.13 5.89 -11.95
CA VAL A 96 -6.40 5.59 -10.72
C VAL A 96 -5.00 6.16 -10.76
N ASP A 97 -4.63 6.93 -9.76
CA ASP A 97 -3.24 7.29 -9.50
C ASP A 97 -2.61 6.42 -8.41
N ILE A 98 -1.31 6.17 -8.53
CA ILE A 98 -0.51 5.44 -7.53
C ILE A 98 0.46 6.42 -6.89
N LEU A 99 0.44 6.52 -5.57
CA LEU A 99 1.36 7.33 -4.77
C LEU A 99 2.03 6.48 -3.71
N PHE A 100 3.34 6.54 -3.68
CA PHE A 100 4.12 6.04 -2.56
C PHE A 100 4.32 7.14 -1.52
N VAL A 101 4.15 6.81 -0.26
CA VAL A 101 4.58 7.65 0.86
C VAL A 101 5.82 7.02 1.46
N ALA A 102 6.93 7.74 1.45
CA ALA A 102 8.21 7.23 1.92
C ALA A 102 8.66 7.98 3.19
N TRP A 103 8.67 7.28 4.29
CA TRP A 103 9.35 7.67 5.52
C TRP A 103 10.58 6.79 5.69
N VAL A 104 11.71 7.23 5.13
CA VAL A 104 12.95 6.43 5.03
C VAL A 104 14.15 7.22 5.57
N HIS A 105 15.21 6.50 5.96
CA HIS A 105 16.41 7.13 6.48
C HIS A 105 17.30 7.75 5.39
N ASN A 106 17.27 7.19 4.17
CA ASN A 106 18.14 7.59 3.07
C ASN A 106 17.34 7.73 1.78
N TYR A 107 17.06 8.97 1.40
CA TYR A 107 16.34 9.28 0.17
C TYR A 107 17.20 9.11 -1.09
N ASP A 108 18.51 9.28 -1.00
CA ASP A 108 19.42 9.05 -2.13
C ASP A 108 19.38 7.58 -2.57
N GLU A 109 19.32 6.66 -1.61
CA GLU A 109 19.16 5.23 -1.88
C GLU A 109 17.81 4.94 -2.51
N LEU A 110 16.73 5.55 -2.04
CA LEU A 110 15.40 5.44 -2.62
C LEU A 110 15.40 5.90 -4.08
N GLU A 111 16.03 7.02 -4.39
CA GLU A 111 16.16 7.55 -5.74
C GLU A 111 17.00 6.65 -6.66
N ILE A 112 18.08 6.06 -6.14
CA ILE A 112 18.86 5.05 -6.85
C ILE A 112 18.01 3.85 -7.21
N LEU A 113 17.22 3.33 -6.24
CA LEU A 113 16.30 2.21 -6.46
C LEU A 113 15.22 2.54 -7.49
N GLN A 114 14.64 3.73 -7.45
CA GLN A 114 13.68 4.18 -8.46
C GLN A 114 14.31 4.18 -9.86
N ARG A 115 15.51 4.74 -10.01
CA ARG A 115 16.23 4.80 -11.31
C ARG A 115 16.60 3.39 -11.80
N ALA A 116 17.12 2.53 -10.94
CA ALA A 116 17.51 1.16 -11.27
C ALA A 116 16.32 0.32 -11.77
N ASN A 117 15.15 0.51 -11.19
CA ASN A 117 13.91 -0.17 -11.57
C ASN A 117 13.09 0.58 -12.64
N ARG A 118 13.61 1.68 -13.19
CA ARG A 118 12.91 2.55 -14.16
C ARG A 118 11.51 2.98 -13.67
N CYS A 119 11.35 3.09 -12.36
CA CYS A 119 10.09 3.46 -11.74
C CYS A 119 9.82 4.94 -11.92
N GLN A 120 8.70 5.28 -12.57
CA GLN A 120 8.23 6.65 -12.79
C GLN A 120 7.09 7.03 -11.85
N LEU A 121 6.78 6.17 -10.89
CA LEU A 121 5.72 6.45 -9.92
C LEU A 121 6.14 7.56 -8.96
N PRO A 122 5.21 8.41 -8.55
CA PRO A 122 5.49 9.50 -7.62
C PRO A 122 5.66 9.01 -6.19
N PHE A 123 6.57 9.67 -5.46
CA PHE A 123 6.81 9.46 -4.05
C PHE A 123 6.59 10.75 -3.27
N LEU A 124 5.72 10.72 -2.28
CA LEU A 124 5.64 11.73 -1.23
C LEU A 124 6.79 11.48 -0.25
N TYR A 125 7.71 12.42 -0.15
CA TYR A 125 8.79 12.37 0.83
C TYR A 125 8.28 12.89 2.17
N ASP A 126 8.34 12.03 3.18
CA ASP A 126 7.84 12.29 4.54
C ASP A 126 8.98 12.16 5.57
N PRO A 127 10.01 13.04 5.53
CA PRO A 127 11.20 12.88 6.37
C PRO A 127 10.92 12.99 7.88
N GLN A 128 9.82 13.61 8.26
CA GLN A 128 9.40 13.77 9.64
C GLN A 128 8.46 12.66 10.12
N GLY A 129 7.97 11.80 9.22
CA GLY A 129 6.98 10.77 9.52
C GLY A 129 5.61 11.35 9.89
N ASP A 130 5.25 12.48 9.32
CA ASP A 130 4.00 13.17 9.65
C ASP A 130 2.79 12.38 9.17
N MET A 131 2.89 11.70 8.02
CA MET A 131 1.84 10.79 7.55
C MET A 131 1.56 9.67 8.56
N GLN A 132 2.62 9.08 9.18
CA GLN A 132 2.45 8.08 10.22
C GLN A 132 1.84 8.65 11.50
N LYS A 133 2.27 9.84 11.92
CA LYS A 133 1.74 10.49 13.13
C LYS A 133 0.25 10.80 13.01
N ILE A 134 -0.18 11.29 11.85
CA ILE A 134 -1.55 11.70 11.59
C ILE A 134 -2.45 10.47 11.39
N ASN A 135 -2.03 9.53 10.55
CA ASN A 135 -2.90 8.43 10.08
C ASN A 135 -2.79 7.16 10.94
N GLN A 136 -1.65 6.96 11.62
CA GLN A 136 -1.36 5.76 12.43
C GLN A 136 -1.48 4.47 11.60
N PHE A 137 -0.77 4.43 10.45
CA PHE A 137 -0.77 3.27 9.56
C PHE A 137 -0.41 1.97 10.30
N PRO A 138 -0.93 0.82 9.84
CA PRO A 138 -0.59 -0.47 10.44
C PRO A 138 0.91 -0.72 10.42
N ALA A 139 1.43 -1.29 11.51
CA ALA A 139 2.86 -1.63 11.60
C ALA A 139 3.25 -2.81 10.70
N GLU A 140 2.30 -3.69 10.36
CA GLU A 140 2.56 -4.85 9.49
C GLU A 140 2.56 -4.41 8.02
N PRO A 141 3.68 -4.59 7.28
CA PRO A 141 3.82 -4.14 5.89
C PRO A 141 2.74 -4.66 4.93
N ALA A 142 2.19 -5.85 5.20
CA ALA A 142 1.11 -6.43 4.39
C ALA A 142 -0.17 -5.57 4.36
N PHE A 143 -0.32 -4.63 5.30
CA PHE A 143 -1.47 -3.74 5.42
C PHE A 143 -1.13 -2.26 5.18
N GLN A 144 0.01 -1.98 4.57
CA GLN A 144 0.47 -0.62 4.28
C GLN A 144 0.13 -0.16 2.85
N THR A 145 -0.72 -0.89 2.16
CA THR A 145 -1.24 -0.52 0.83
C THR A 145 -2.75 -0.37 0.90
N PHE A 146 -3.26 0.72 0.34
CA PHE A 146 -4.67 1.10 0.42
C PHE A 146 -5.21 1.50 -0.95
N LEU A 147 -6.42 1.02 -1.31
CA LEU A 147 -7.22 1.64 -2.35
C LEU A 147 -8.12 2.68 -1.69
N LEU A 148 -8.05 3.90 -2.16
CA LEU A 148 -8.83 5.05 -1.67
C LEU A 148 -9.84 5.51 -2.71
N ASP A 149 -10.96 6.05 -2.27
CA ASP A 149 -11.93 6.78 -3.09
C ASP A 149 -11.51 8.24 -3.33
N SER A 150 -12.35 9.01 -4.01
CA SER A 150 -12.12 10.45 -4.27
C SER A 150 -12.02 11.29 -2.99
N LEU A 151 -12.62 10.85 -1.91
CA LEU A 151 -12.58 11.50 -0.59
C LEU A 151 -11.47 10.96 0.32
N ASN A 152 -10.49 10.24 -0.25
CA ASN A 152 -9.40 9.59 0.48
C ASN A 152 -9.84 8.53 1.51
N ARG A 153 -11.04 7.96 1.37
CA ARG A 153 -11.51 6.90 2.27
C ARG A 153 -11.04 5.54 1.77
N VAL A 154 -10.62 4.71 2.70
CA VAL A 154 -10.13 3.36 2.41
C VAL A 154 -11.27 2.46 1.94
N LEU A 155 -11.17 1.98 0.71
CA LEU A 155 -12.05 0.97 0.12
C LEU A 155 -11.52 -0.44 0.34
N LEU A 156 -10.21 -0.63 0.13
CA LEU A 156 -9.52 -1.92 0.29
C LEU A 156 -8.16 -1.71 0.94
N ILE A 157 -7.69 -2.73 1.66
CA ILE A 157 -6.36 -2.78 2.25
C ILE A 157 -5.62 -4.04 1.76
N GLY A 158 -4.34 -3.89 1.46
CA GLY A 158 -3.44 -4.93 0.97
C GLY A 158 -2.90 -4.65 -0.42
N SER A 159 -1.71 -5.18 -0.70
CA SER A 159 -0.97 -4.92 -1.92
C SER A 159 -1.48 -5.75 -3.11
N PRO A 160 -1.89 -5.11 -4.22
CA PRO A 160 -2.30 -5.81 -5.44
C PRO A 160 -1.13 -6.47 -6.18
N VAL A 161 0.12 -6.01 -6.00
CA VAL A 161 1.32 -6.61 -6.61
C VAL A 161 1.80 -7.86 -5.87
N GLU A 162 1.28 -8.13 -4.69
CA GLU A 162 1.68 -9.26 -3.86
C GLU A 162 0.68 -10.41 -3.89
N ASN A 163 -0.55 -10.13 -4.36
CA ASN A 163 -1.63 -11.10 -4.27
C ASN A 163 -2.68 -10.88 -5.35
N ASP A 164 -2.77 -11.82 -6.30
CA ASP A 164 -3.72 -11.79 -7.42
C ASP A 164 -5.19 -11.71 -6.97
N LYS A 165 -5.52 -12.28 -5.80
CA LYS A 165 -6.87 -12.18 -5.24
C LYS A 165 -7.18 -10.75 -4.80
N ILE A 166 -6.18 -10.05 -4.26
CA ILE A 166 -6.33 -8.62 -3.92
C ILE A 166 -6.47 -7.82 -5.21
N TRP A 167 -5.64 -8.07 -6.23
CA TRP A 167 -5.79 -7.40 -7.52
C TRP A 167 -7.19 -7.60 -8.11
N THR A 168 -7.74 -8.80 -8.05
CA THR A 168 -9.12 -9.07 -8.49
C THR A 168 -10.15 -8.24 -7.71
N LEU A 169 -9.95 -8.00 -6.40
CA LEU A 169 -10.83 -7.13 -5.62
C LEU A 169 -10.70 -5.67 -6.04
N TYR A 170 -9.49 -5.19 -6.30
CA TYR A 170 -9.25 -3.85 -6.84
C TYR A 170 -9.98 -3.67 -8.18
N GLN A 171 -9.81 -4.57 -9.13
CA GLN A 171 -10.48 -4.53 -10.43
C GLN A 171 -12.01 -4.46 -10.30
N ARG A 172 -12.60 -5.23 -9.39
CA ARG A 172 -14.04 -5.15 -9.11
C ARG A 172 -14.46 -3.79 -8.58
N SER A 173 -13.70 -3.20 -7.65
CA SER A 173 -13.98 -1.88 -7.10
C SER A 173 -13.82 -0.78 -8.15
N LEU A 174 -12.80 -0.89 -9.02
CA LEU A 174 -12.52 0.09 -10.07
C LEU A 174 -13.54 0.01 -11.21
N SER A 175 -14.04 -1.19 -11.52
CA SER A 175 -15.05 -1.42 -12.57
C SER A 175 -16.48 -1.09 -12.10
N SER A 176 -16.75 -1.13 -10.81
CA SER A 176 -18.05 -0.74 -10.25
C SER A 176 -18.16 0.77 -10.20
N SER A 177 -18.45 1.39 -11.37
CA SER A 177 -18.96 2.77 -11.40
C SER A 177 -20.32 2.76 -10.72
N PRO A 178 -20.60 3.59 -9.72
CA PRO A 178 -22.00 3.94 -9.48
C PRO A 178 -22.50 4.67 -10.73
N LEU A 179 -23.56 4.13 -11.32
CA LEU A 179 -24.39 4.83 -12.29
C LEU A 179 -24.93 6.13 -11.69
#